data_38571600f1f53a73271633c8dcd75786
#
_entry.id   38571600f1f53a73271633c8dcd75786
#
_cell.length_a   1.000
_cell.length_b   1.000
_cell.length_c   1.000
_cell.angle_alpha   90.00
_cell.angle_beta   90.00
_cell.angle_gamma   90.00
#
_symmetry.space_group_name_H-M   'P 1'
#
loop_
_entity.id
_entity.type
_entity.pdbx_description
1 polymer ?
#
loop_
_entity_poly.entity_id
_entity_poly.type
_entity_poly.pdbx_seq_one_letter_code
_entity_poly.pdbx_strand_id
1 'polypeptide(L)'
;MSHDVLDRLRSLLGPASVSRDPDGVPRAVPDSTDAVAATLRLVDESGWRVRLEGHGSWVPPDASADLALTTRGLDRIVTVHPADLVATVEAGVPMDVLRRRLADDRMWLALDPPGRPERTVGSIVATATAGALRGGFGPVRDHVLGCTAVTGDGRVIRPGGTVVKNVAGYDLTKLQVGGFGAFGVLTTLHLRLRALPAADVTLLARAPRDHLTSVARDLADAGVQPQALELLSPAVSAESEWIMAARCMGSAGGVAGDLARILDTADLAWNELDVERAHAFWHLVTHAGSGAAMTVRLGVLAAGLDELLDLVGQHLDEGLIWAGASQGGMRWAGDAAPEHLRTLRHLAAEREVPLTLERAPWAVRRAVGHFGAYREGVGPLVAQLREVFDPTSRFVVALGGVEP
;
A
#
# COMPACT_ATOMS: atom_id res chain seq x y z
N MET A 1 1.40 -35.23 5.26
CA MET A 1 1.94 -33.84 5.28
C MET A 1 1.01 -32.87 6.00
N SER A 2 -0.23 -32.63 5.56
CA SER A 2 -1.10 -31.60 6.19
C SER A 2 -1.52 -31.88 7.66
N HIS A 3 -1.56 -33.13 8.13
CA HIS A 3 -1.84 -33.46 9.53
C HIS A 3 -0.64 -33.15 10.43
N ASP A 4 0.55 -33.51 9.99
CA ASP A 4 1.79 -33.26 10.72
C ASP A 4 2.05 -31.76 10.93
N VAL A 5 1.78 -30.92 9.91
CA VAL A 5 1.90 -29.46 10.02
C VAL A 5 0.99 -28.90 11.11
N LEU A 6 -0.28 -29.34 11.13
CA LEU A 6 -1.24 -28.84 12.13
C LEU A 6 -0.86 -29.26 13.56
N ASP A 7 -0.44 -30.50 13.74
CA ASP A 7 -0.13 -31.02 15.07
C ASP A 7 1.12 -30.37 15.66
N ARG A 8 2.14 -30.12 14.82
CA ARG A 8 3.34 -29.39 15.22
C ARG A 8 3.05 -27.93 15.54
N LEU A 9 2.22 -27.27 14.72
CA LEU A 9 1.79 -25.88 15.00
C LEU A 9 0.96 -25.80 16.29
N ARG A 10 0.03 -26.75 16.53
CA ARG A 10 -0.77 -26.80 17.75
C ARG A 10 0.08 -27.04 18.99
N SER A 11 1.11 -27.87 18.89
CA SER A 11 2.05 -28.09 19.98
C SER A 11 2.87 -26.83 20.30
N LEU A 12 3.18 -26.00 19.28
CA LEU A 12 3.96 -24.77 19.44
C LEU A 12 3.12 -23.59 19.93
N LEU A 13 1.94 -23.36 19.33
CA LEU A 13 1.14 -22.15 19.51
C LEU A 13 -0.12 -22.36 20.36
N GLY A 14 -0.45 -23.60 20.66
CA GLY A 14 -1.75 -23.97 21.22
C GLY A 14 -2.86 -24.12 20.17
N PRO A 15 -3.91 -24.90 20.48
CA PRO A 15 -4.95 -25.23 19.51
C PRO A 15 -5.79 -24.01 19.05
N ALA A 16 -5.94 -22.99 19.89
CA ALA A 16 -6.71 -21.78 19.57
C ALA A 16 -6.05 -20.91 18.50
N SER A 17 -4.72 -20.97 18.38
CA SER A 17 -3.91 -20.18 17.42
C SER A 17 -3.69 -20.89 16.09
N VAL A 18 -4.33 -22.05 15.87
CA VAL A 18 -4.14 -22.86 14.66
C VAL A 18 -5.48 -23.27 14.07
N SER A 19 -5.69 -22.94 12.81
CA SER A 19 -6.91 -23.27 12.07
C SER A 19 -6.56 -23.76 10.66
N ARG A 20 -7.58 -23.93 9.82
CA ARG A 20 -7.40 -24.04 8.36
C ARG A 20 -8.06 -22.84 7.70
N ASP A 21 -7.48 -22.39 6.59
CA ASP A 21 -8.14 -21.44 5.71
C ASP A 21 -9.24 -22.11 4.87
N PRO A 22 -10.03 -21.37 4.09
CA PRO A 22 -11.08 -21.95 3.23
C PRO A 22 -10.56 -22.98 2.23
N ASP A 23 -9.30 -22.88 1.82
CA ASP A 23 -8.66 -23.78 0.86
C ASP A 23 -8.04 -25.00 1.57
N GLY A 24 -8.24 -25.13 2.89
CA GLY A 24 -7.74 -26.22 3.70
C GLY A 24 -6.27 -26.13 4.11
N VAL A 25 -5.58 -25.02 3.76
CA VAL A 25 -4.19 -24.79 4.17
C VAL A 25 -4.11 -24.52 5.67
N PRO A 26 -3.20 -25.15 6.43
CA PRO A 26 -2.96 -24.82 7.83
C PRO A 26 -2.67 -23.35 8.01
N ARG A 27 -3.28 -22.70 9.01
CA ARG A 27 -3.10 -21.29 9.34
C ARG A 27 -2.61 -21.13 10.76
N ALA A 28 -1.47 -20.46 10.93
CA ALA A 28 -0.90 -20.06 12.22
C ALA A 28 -1.24 -18.61 12.52
N VAL A 29 -1.69 -18.34 13.75
CA VAL A 29 -2.06 -17.00 14.27
C VAL A 29 -1.24 -16.73 15.54
N PRO A 30 0.07 -16.47 15.42
CA PRO A 30 0.90 -16.13 16.57
C PRO A 30 0.47 -14.77 17.18
N ASP A 31 0.58 -14.64 18.51
CA ASP A 31 0.16 -13.49 19.31
C ASP A 31 1.33 -12.64 19.83
N SER A 32 2.56 -13.00 19.46
CA SER A 32 3.77 -12.31 19.89
C SER A 32 4.89 -12.44 18.86
N THR A 33 5.85 -11.53 18.91
CA THR A 33 7.08 -11.60 18.08
C THR A 33 7.83 -12.92 18.29
N ASP A 34 7.89 -13.39 19.54
CA ASP A 34 8.58 -14.65 19.88
C ASP A 34 7.84 -15.86 19.30
N ALA A 35 6.52 -15.85 19.31
CA ALA A 35 5.69 -16.89 18.68
C ALA A 35 5.86 -16.90 17.14
N VAL A 36 5.96 -15.71 16.51
CA VAL A 36 6.32 -15.61 15.08
C VAL A 36 7.70 -16.21 14.82
N ALA A 37 8.69 -15.85 15.64
CA ALA A 37 10.05 -16.35 15.49
C ALA A 37 10.14 -17.88 15.67
N ALA A 38 9.44 -18.42 16.67
CA ALA A 38 9.36 -19.86 16.90
C ALA A 38 8.66 -20.58 15.72
N THR A 39 7.58 -19.99 15.18
CA THR A 39 6.88 -20.54 14.00
C THR A 39 7.80 -20.57 12.77
N LEU A 40 8.56 -19.50 12.51
CA LEU A 40 9.45 -19.44 11.36
C LEU A 40 10.66 -20.38 11.50
N ARG A 41 11.20 -20.57 12.70
CA ARG A 41 12.20 -21.63 12.94
C ARG A 41 11.64 -23.01 12.64
N LEU A 42 10.42 -23.30 13.10
CA LEU A 42 9.75 -24.56 12.78
C LEU A 42 9.54 -24.75 11.28
N VAL A 43 9.16 -23.68 10.56
CA VAL A 43 9.02 -23.65 9.10
C VAL A 43 10.36 -23.99 8.42
N ASP A 44 11.43 -23.36 8.85
CA ASP A 44 12.76 -23.52 8.31
C ASP A 44 13.28 -24.95 8.52
N GLU A 45 13.24 -25.46 9.75
CA GLU A 45 13.63 -26.82 10.13
C GLU A 45 12.84 -27.90 9.38
N SER A 46 11.56 -27.62 9.09
CA SER A 46 10.66 -28.58 8.42
C SER A 46 10.73 -28.53 6.90
N GLY A 47 11.40 -27.54 6.33
CA GLY A 47 11.44 -27.32 4.89
C GLY A 47 10.12 -26.84 4.30
N TRP A 48 9.19 -26.31 5.12
CA TRP A 48 7.88 -25.86 4.66
C TRP A 48 7.95 -24.50 3.96
N ARG A 49 6.99 -24.27 3.06
CA ARG A 49 6.77 -22.98 2.44
C ARG A 49 5.64 -22.24 3.16
N VAL A 50 5.85 -20.98 3.50
CA VAL A 50 4.91 -20.16 4.26
C VAL A 50 4.41 -18.98 3.45
N ARG A 51 3.09 -18.80 3.40
CA ARG A 51 2.41 -17.62 2.88
C ARG A 51 2.19 -16.63 4.02
N LEU A 52 2.69 -15.40 3.85
CA LEU A 52 2.56 -14.35 4.85
C LEU A 52 1.29 -13.54 4.60
N GLU A 53 0.50 -13.31 5.64
CA GLU A 53 -0.78 -12.60 5.52
C GLU A 53 -0.97 -11.57 6.66
N GLY A 54 -1.62 -10.45 6.33
CA GLY A 54 -2.38 -9.67 7.30
C GLY A 54 -3.80 -10.25 7.39
N HIS A 55 -4.78 -9.54 6.78
CA HIS A 55 -6.15 -10.06 6.61
C HIS A 55 -6.33 -10.93 5.35
N GLY A 56 -5.25 -11.28 4.62
CA GLY A 56 -5.33 -12.13 3.43
C GLY A 56 -5.97 -11.47 2.22
N SER A 57 -6.13 -10.15 2.22
CA SER A 57 -6.78 -9.41 1.13
C SER A 57 -5.85 -9.12 -0.05
N TRP A 58 -4.55 -9.39 0.08
CA TRP A 58 -3.54 -9.02 -0.91
C TRP A 58 -2.97 -10.23 -1.66
N VAL A 59 -2.61 -11.29 -0.95
CA VAL A 59 -2.10 -12.53 -1.56
C VAL A 59 -3.29 -13.38 -1.96
N PRO A 60 -3.40 -13.82 -3.22
CA PRO A 60 -4.44 -14.73 -3.64
C PRO A 60 -4.41 -16.03 -2.82
N PRO A 61 -5.56 -16.60 -2.45
CA PRO A 61 -5.64 -17.81 -1.65
C PRO A 61 -5.07 -19.05 -2.38
N ASP A 62 -5.05 -19.03 -3.69
CA ASP A 62 -4.53 -20.10 -4.56
C ASP A 62 -2.99 -20.15 -4.65
N ALA A 63 -2.26 -19.25 -3.95
CA ALA A 63 -0.81 -19.33 -3.86
C ALA A 63 -0.39 -20.55 -3.04
N SER A 64 0.31 -21.50 -3.68
CA SER A 64 0.75 -22.76 -3.06
C SER A 64 1.69 -22.51 -1.87
N ALA A 65 1.30 -23.00 -0.70
CA ALA A 65 2.07 -22.95 0.54
C ALA A 65 1.69 -24.13 1.44
N ASP A 66 2.61 -24.56 2.32
CA ASP A 66 2.34 -25.61 3.30
C ASP A 66 1.55 -25.06 4.50
N LEU A 67 1.74 -23.77 4.78
CA LEU A 67 0.95 -23.03 5.77
C LEU A 67 0.82 -21.54 5.42
N ALA A 68 -0.21 -20.91 6.00
CA ALA A 68 -0.37 -19.46 6.05
C ALA A 68 -0.02 -18.95 7.46
N LEU A 69 0.86 -17.95 7.57
CA LEU A 69 1.14 -17.23 8.80
C LEU A 69 0.48 -15.87 8.73
N THR A 70 -0.48 -15.62 9.62
CA THR A 70 -1.18 -14.33 9.69
C THR A 70 -0.76 -13.53 10.91
N THR A 71 -0.60 -12.22 10.72
CA THR A 71 -0.28 -11.28 11.80
C THR A 71 -1.51 -10.82 12.59
N ARG A 72 -2.70 -11.37 12.35
CA ARG A 72 -3.95 -10.97 13.02
C ARG A 72 -3.90 -11.07 14.54
N GLY A 73 -3.10 -11.99 15.10
CA GLY A 73 -2.91 -12.13 16.54
C GLY A 73 -2.02 -11.03 17.16
N LEU A 74 -1.37 -10.22 16.33
CA LEU A 74 -0.55 -9.09 16.74
C LEU A 74 -1.36 -7.79 16.59
N ASP A 75 -2.38 -7.58 17.42
CA ASP A 75 -3.42 -6.57 17.21
C ASP A 75 -3.44 -5.45 18.29
N ARG A 76 -2.39 -5.35 19.09
CA ARG A 76 -2.31 -4.36 20.17
C ARG A 76 -1.79 -3.02 19.69
N ILE A 77 -2.45 -1.93 20.09
CA ILE A 77 -1.87 -0.59 20.09
C ILE A 77 -1.07 -0.45 21.38
N VAL A 78 0.26 -0.59 21.27
CA VAL A 78 1.16 -0.73 22.42
C VAL A 78 1.30 0.59 23.18
N THR A 79 1.58 1.68 22.46
CA THR A 79 1.67 3.02 23.04
C THR A 79 1.23 4.09 22.03
N VAL A 80 0.68 5.18 22.54
CA VAL A 80 0.46 6.43 21.80
C VAL A 80 1.05 7.55 22.63
N HIS A 81 1.97 8.32 22.04
CA HIS A 81 2.62 9.49 22.66
C HIS A 81 2.25 10.75 21.86
N PRO A 82 1.13 11.42 22.19
CA PRO A 82 0.66 12.60 21.45
C PRO A 82 1.66 13.75 21.45
N ALA A 83 2.39 13.96 22.56
CA ALA A 83 3.40 15.03 22.66
C ALA A 83 4.58 14.85 21.69
N ASP A 84 4.93 13.60 21.38
CA ASP A 84 6.02 13.25 20.47
C ASP A 84 5.54 12.96 19.05
N LEU A 85 4.22 12.92 18.84
CA LEU A 85 3.60 12.53 17.56
C LEU A 85 4.02 11.13 17.10
N VAL A 86 4.06 10.17 18.02
CA VAL A 86 4.50 8.79 17.76
C VAL A 86 3.50 7.79 18.32
N ALA A 87 3.27 6.70 17.59
CA ALA A 87 2.60 5.50 18.09
C ALA A 87 3.45 4.26 17.85
N THR A 88 3.38 3.32 18.79
CA THR A 88 3.90 1.97 18.62
C THR A 88 2.70 1.01 18.53
N VAL A 89 2.62 0.26 17.45
CA VAL A 89 1.52 -0.66 17.19
C VAL A 89 2.06 -2.00 16.71
N GLU A 90 1.32 -3.07 16.99
CA GLU A 90 1.56 -4.36 16.37
C GLU A 90 1.07 -4.39 14.92
N ALA A 91 1.71 -5.19 14.08
CA ALA A 91 1.51 -5.17 12.63
C ALA A 91 0.12 -5.65 12.18
N GLY A 92 -0.57 -6.43 13.01
CA GLY A 92 -1.92 -6.95 12.77
C GLY A 92 -3.04 -5.97 13.13
N VAL A 93 -2.74 -4.81 13.74
CA VAL A 93 -3.75 -3.79 14.07
C VAL A 93 -4.47 -3.36 12.78
N PRO A 94 -5.83 -3.45 12.71
CA PRO A 94 -6.60 -2.91 11.60
C PRO A 94 -6.47 -1.38 11.52
N MET A 95 -6.42 -0.85 10.30
CA MET A 95 -6.23 0.60 10.08
C MET A 95 -7.39 1.43 10.64
N ASP A 96 -8.61 0.93 10.56
CA ASP A 96 -9.79 1.62 11.12
C ASP A 96 -9.78 1.64 12.66
N VAL A 97 -9.29 0.58 13.31
CA VAL A 97 -9.11 0.52 14.77
C VAL A 97 -8.07 1.55 15.21
N LEU A 98 -6.94 1.63 14.49
CA LEU A 98 -5.91 2.61 14.77
C LEU A 98 -6.45 4.04 14.59
N ARG A 99 -7.17 4.32 13.50
CA ARG A 99 -7.76 5.63 13.23
C ARG A 99 -8.68 6.09 14.36
N ARG A 100 -9.60 5.21 14.80
CA ARG A 100 -10.51 5.52 15.92
C ARG A 100 -9.74 5.84 17.20
N ARG A 101 -8.77 5.00 17.56
CA ARG A 101 -7.97 5.23 18.78
C ARG A 101 -7.18 6.54 18.75
N LEU A 102 -6.57 6.88 17.60
CA LEU A 102 -5.80 8.11 17.46
C LEU A 102 -6.67 9.37 17.48
N ALA A 103 -7.92 9.27 17.01
CA ALA A 103 -8.86 10.39 16.99
C ALA A 103 -9.19 10.88 18.42
N ASP A 104 -9.21 10.00 19.41
CA ASP A 104 -9.43 10.35 20.82
C ASP A 104 -8.39 11.36 21.33
N ASP A 105 -7.15 11.26 20.83
CA ASP A 105 -6.06 12.17 21.16
C ASP A 105 -5.89 13.32 20.14
N ARG A 106 -6.87 13.52 19.23
CA ARG A 106 -6.81 14.46 18.10
C ARG A 106 -5.59 14.25 17.20
N MET A 107 -5.17 13.00 17.05
CA MET A 107 -4.06 12.57 16.21
C MET A 107 -4.55 11.70 15.06
N TRP A 108 -3.73 11.57 14.05
CA TRP A 108 -3.96 10.63 12.97
C TRP A 108 -2.66 10.16 12.32
N LEU A 109 -2.73 9.01 11.67
CA LEU A 109 -1.74 8.56 10.72
C LEU A 109 -2.19 9.06 9.34
N ALA A 110 -1.43 9.99 8.74
CA ALA A 110 -1.82 10.68 7.50
C ALA A 110 -1.64 9.76 6.27
N LEU A 111 -2.29 8.60 6.29
CA LEU A 111 -2.36 7.60 5.22
C LEU A 111 -3.81 7.22 4.95
N ASP A 112 -4.14 7.11 3.67
CA ASP A 112 -5.44 6.68 3.15
C ASP A 112 -5.30 5.51 2.16
N PRO A 113 -4.68 4.39 2.60
CA PRO A 113 -4.39 3.29 1.70
C PRO A 113 -5.67 2.73 1.09
N PRO A 114 -5.68 2.39 -0.21
CA PRO A 114 -6.81 1.74 -0.84
C PRO A 114 -7.04 0.33 -0.26
N GLY A 115 -8.27 -0.12 -0.33
CA GLY A 115 -8.69 -1.43 0.13
C GLY A 115 -9.63 -1.37 1.34
N ARG A 116 -9.89 -2.52 1.94
CA ARG A 116 -10.86 -2.64 3.03
C ARG A 116 -10.38 -1.96 4.32
N PRO A 117 -11.29 -1.39 5.12
CA PRO A 117 -10.96 -0.72 6.40
C PRO A 117 -10.20 -1.61 7.38
N GLU A 118 -10.48 -2.92 7.37
CA GLU A 118 -9.86 -3.94 8.23
C GLU A 118 -8.42 -4.28 7.80
N ARG A 119 -7.93 -3.70 6.73
CA ARG A 119 -6.55 -3.91 6.27
C ARG A 119 -5.56 -3.56 7.37
N THR A 120 -4.63 -4.49 7.67
CA THR A 120 -3.68 -4.31 8.77
C THR A 120 -2.63 -3.26 8.45
N VAL A 121 -2.18 -2.52 9.47
CA VAL A 121 -1.11 -1.52 9.33
C VAL A 121 0.17 -2.18 8.80
N GLY A 122 0.51 -3.39 9.27
CA GLY A 122 1.65 -4.15 8.76
C GLY A 122 1.55 -4.46 7.27
N SER A 123 0.36 -4.79 6.76
CA SER A 123 0.18 -5.04 5.32
C SER A 123 0.32 -3.76 4.49
N ILE A 124 -0.13 -2.61 5.01
CA ILE A 124 0.03 -1.31 4.36
C ILE A 124 1.51 -0.94 4.24
N VAL A 125 2.26 -1.13 5.33
CA VAL A 125 3.71 -0.89 5.36
C VAL A 125 4.44 -1.86 4.44
N ALA A 126 4.17 -3.16 4.56
CA ALA A 126 4.83 -4.19 3.74
C ALA A 126 4.62 -4.00 2.24
N THR A 127 3.49 -3.44 1.81
CA THR A 127 3.16 -3.22 0.38
C THR A 127 3.42 -1.77 -0.07
N ALA A 128 3.82 -0.89 0.84
CA ALA A 128 3.97 0.56 0.61
C ALA A 128 2.74 1.18 -0.09
N THR A 129 1.55 0.72 0.27
CA THR A 129 0.33 1.15 -0.40
C THR A 129 -0.17 2.46 0.20
N ALA A 130 -0.12 3.52 -0.59
CA ALA A 130 -0.64 4.84 -0.25
C ALA A 130 -1.79 5.21 -1.20
N GLY A 131 -2.70 6.07 -0.74
CA GLY A 131 -3.78 6.68 -1.50
C GLY A 131 -3.45 8.11 -1.93
N ALA A 132 -4.49 8.93 -2.07
CA ALA A 132 -4.45 10.31 -2.52
C ALA A 132 -3.59 11.22 -1.62
N LEU A 133 -3.62 11.00 -0.32
CA LEU A 133 -2.88 11.79 0.67
C LEU A 133 -1.36 11.68 0.56
N ARG A 134 -0.85 10.76 -0.26
CA ARG A 134 0.57 10.66 -0.57
C ARG A 134 1.12 11.98 -1.15
N GLY A 135 0.32 12.73 -1.89
CA GLY A 135 0.71 14.01 -2.49
C GLY A 135 1.19 15.02 -1.45
N GLY A 136 0.41 15.23 -0.40
CA GLY A 136 0.69 16.23 0.64
C GLY A 136 1.47 15.71 1.84
N PHE A 137 1.34 14.42 2.16
CA PHE A 137 1.91 13.86 3.40
C PHE A 137 3.07 12.89 3.17
N GLY A 138 3.38 12.57 1.92
CA GLY A 138 4.48 11.69 1.55
C GLY A 138 4.13 10.21 1.47
N PRO A 139 5.06 9.38 0.99
CA PRO A 139 4.89 7.93 0.88
C PRO A 139 4.91 7.25 2.25
N VAL A 140 4.42 6.01 2.32
CA VAL A 140 4.34 5.20 3.55
C VAL A 140 5.65 5.16 4.34
N ARG A 141 6.80 5.12 3.65
CA ARG A 141 8.13 5.08 4.28
C ARG A 141 8.43 6.30 5.17
N ASP A 142 7.80 7.45 4.92
CA ASP A 142 8.03 8.69 5.68
C ASP A 142 7.20 8.72 6.97
N HIS A 143 6.27 7.78 7.10
CA HIS A 143 5.43 7.56 8.29
C HIS A 143 5.95 6.45 9.20
N VAL A 144 6.99 5.69 8.80
CA VAL A 144 7.56 4.59 9.59
C VAL A 144 8.92 4.99 10.12
N LEU A 145 9.03 5.11 11.46
CA LEU A 145 10.25 5.48 12.16
C LEU A 145 11.13 4.27 12.46
N GLY A 146 10.52 3.11 12.63
CA GLY A 146 11.19 1.85 12.93
C GLY A 146 10.21 0.69 12.94
N CYS A 147 10.75 -0.51 13.00
CA CYS A 147 9.92 -1.71 13.08
C CYS A 147 10.65 -2.85 13.82
N THR A 148 9.88 -3.86 14.19
CA THR A 148 10.41 -5.18 14.52
C THR A 148 9.96 -6.13 13.42
N ALA A 149 10.89 -6.92 12.89
CA ALA A 149 10.60 -7.95 11.90
C ALA A 149 11.30 -9.26 12.25
N VAL A 150 10.75 -10.37 11.76
CA VAL A 150 11.32 -11.71 11.94
C VAL A 150 11.68 -12.26 10.56
N THR A 151 12.94 -12.65 10.37
CA THR A 151 13.49 -13.21 9.13
C THR A 151 13.05 -14.65 8.91
N GLY A 152 13.25 -15.21 7.72
CA GLY A 152 12.84 -16.57 7.35
C GLY A 152 13.43 -17.69 8.23
N ASP A 153 14.62 -17.46 8.79
CA ASP A 153 15.30 -18.34 9.76
C ASP A 153 14.91 -18.07 11.23
N GLY A 154 13.93 -17.19 11.48
CA GLY A 154 13.40 -16.89 12.82
C GLY A 154 14.26 -15.93 13.66
N ARG A 155 15.21 -15.20 13.07
CA ARG A 155 15.94 -14.12 13.76
C ARG A 155 15.06 -12.87 13.89
N VAL A 156 15.10 -12.21 15.05
CA VAL A 156 14.38 -10.95 15.30
C VAL A 156 15.30 -9.78 15.02
N ILE A 157 14.89 -8.89 14.15
CA ILE A 157 15.59 -7.63 13.85
C ILE A 157 14.74 -6.43 14.26
N ARG A 158 15.38 -5.34 14.69
CA ARG A 158 14.73 -4.12 15.20
C ARG A 158 15.37 -2.87 14.58
N PRO A 159 15.18 -2.63 13.27
CA PRO A 159 15.70 -1.43 12.64
C PRO A 159 14.89 -0.18 13.02
N GLY A 160 15.60 0.96 13.18
CA GLY A 160 15.00 2.23 13.56
C GLY A 160 14.63 2.27 15.04
N GLY A 161 13.59 3.03 15.38
CA GLY A 161 13.08 3.20 16.73
C GLY A 161 11.99 4.25 16.80
N THR A 162 11.73 4.80 17.98
CA THR A 162 10.71 5.85 18.19
C THR A 162 11.23 7.28 17.95
N VAL A 163 12.52 7.45 17.63
CA VAL A 163 13.13 8.75 17.40
C VAL A 163 13.17 9.09 15.91
N VAL A 164 12.88 10.34 15.59
CA VAL A 164 12.78 10.82 14.19
C VAL A 164 14.15 10.81 13.47
N LYS A 165 15.27 10.76 14.20
CA LYS A 165 16.60 10.80 13.63
C LYS A 165 17.44 9.62 14.11
N ASN A 166 17.62 8.64 13.23
CA ASN A 166 18.57 7.55 13.42
C ASN A 166 19.56 7.56 12.23
N VAL A 167 20.83 7.84 12.50
CA VAL A 167 21.87 8.03 11.49
C VAL A 167 22.96 6.95 11.51
N ALA A 168 22.78 5.89 12.29
CA ALA A 168 23.74 4.82 12.41
C ALA A 168 23.39 3.65 11.48
N GLY A 169 24.28 3.35 10.53
CA GLY A 169 24.17 2.20 9.63
C GLY A 169 23.15 2.36 8.48
N TYR A 170 22.87 1.24 7.82
CA TYR A 170 21.86 1.20 6.75
C TYR A 170 20.44 1.26 7.32
N ASP A 171 19.56 1.99 6.65
CA ASP A 171 18.17 2.12 7.04
C ASP A 171 17.36 0.87 6.62
N LEU A 172 17.48 -0.18 7.41
CA LEU A 172 16.75 -1.42 7.20
C LEU A 172 15.23 -1.26 7.41
N THR A 173 14.77 -0.17 8.05
CA THR A 173 13.34 0.16 8.14
C THR A 173 12.79 0.39 6.74
N LYS A 174 13.49 1.15 5.90
CA LYS A 174 13.09 1.40 4.51
C LYS A 174 13.11 0.16 3.63
N LEU A 175 13.97 -0.82 3.94
CA LEU A 175 13.96 -2.11 3.25
C LEU A 175 12.67 -2.89 3.51
N GLN A 176 12.14 -2.82 4.74
CA GLN A 176 10.88 -3.49 5.10
C GLN A 176 9.65 -2.82 4.47
N VAL A 177 9.68 -1.50 4.25
CA VAL A 177 8.58 -0.76 3.62
C VAL A 177 8.56 -1.02 2.11
N GLY A 178 7.51 -1.68 1.65
CA GLY A 178 7.40 -2.09 0.25
C GLY A 178 8.19 -3.36 -0.10
N GLY A 179 8.71 -4.08 0.90
CA GLY A 179 9.39 -5.36 0.71
C GLY A 179 8.45 -6.55 0.47
N PHE A 180 7.14 -6.35 0.53
CA PHE A 180 6.10 -7.38 0.29
C PHE A 180 6.30 -8.67 1.10
N GLY A 181 6.94 -8.57 2.28
CA GLY A 181 7.24 -9.71 3.13
C GLY A 181 8.49 -10.50 2.72
N ALA A 182 9.22 -10.07 1.69
CA ALA A 182 10.41 -10.78 1.20
C ALA A 182 11.60 -10.75 2.18
N PHE A 183 11.61 -9.76 3.08
CA PHE A 183 12.71 -9.53 4.00
C PHE A 183 12.32 -9.78 5.46
N GLY A 184 11.15 -10.40 5.70
CA GLY A 184 10.69 -10.77 7.02
C GLY A 184 9.23 -10.46 7.29
N VAL A 185 8.74 -10.99 8.41
CA VAL A 185 7.40 -10.76 8.93
C VAL A 185 7.44 -9.56 9.87
N LEU A 186 6.79 -8.48 9.53
CA LEU A 186 6.62 -7.33 10.41
C LEU A 186 5.76 -7.72 11.62
N THR A 187 6.22 -7.43 12.83
CA THR A 187 5.49 -7.71 14.07
C THR A 187 5.13 -6.46 14.84
N THR A 188 5.99 -5.43 14.84
CA THR A 188 5.75 -4.15 15.52
C THR A 188 6.18 -3.00 14.60
N LEU A 189 5.48 -1.87 14.69
CA LEU A 189 5.74 -0.67 13.91
C LEU A 189 5.79 0.55 14.82
N HIS A 190 6.76 1.43 14.62
CA HIS A 190 6.84 2.75 15.22
C HIS A 190 6.42 3.76 14.15
N LEU A 191 5.30 4.46 14.38
CA LEU A 191 4.64 5.30 13.39
C LEU A 191 4.75 6.77 13.76
N ARG A 192 5.05 7.60 12.77
CA ARG A 192 4.98 9.05 12.89
C ARG A 192 3.55 9.51 12.68
N LEU A 193 3.01 10.21 13.65
CA LEU A 193 1.67 10.78 13.64
C LEU A 193 1.67 12.25 13.24
N ARG A 194 0.48 12.79 13.03
CA ARG A 194 0.20 14.21 12.88
C ARG A 194 -1.01 14.60 13.71
N ALA A 195 -1.11 15.86 14.09
CA ALA A 195 -2.34 16.41 14.64
C ALA A 195 -3.43 16.41 13.55
N LEU A 196 -4.69 16.17 13.94
CA LEU A 196 -5.82 16.32 13.02
C LEU A 196 -5.86 17.74 12.45
N PRO A 197 -6.12 17.91 11.14
CA PRO A 197 -6.24 19.22 10.53
C PRO A 197 -7.41 19.99 11.14
N ALA A 198 -7.25 21.31 11.28
CA ALA A 198 -8.30 22.20 11.77
C ALA A 198 -9.34 22.50 10.67
N ALA A 199 -8.95 22.39 9.40
CA ALA A 199 -9.83 22.52 8.24
C ALA A 199 -9.49 21.45 7.21
N ASP A 200 -10.51 20.94 6.53
CA ASP A 200 -10.44 19.92 5.46
C ASP A 200 -11.53 20.26 4.44
N VAL A 201 -11.12 20.77 3.29
CA VAL A 201 -12.02 21.24 2.23
C VAL A 201 -11.72 20.51 0.93
N THR A 202 -12.75 20.08 0.24
CA THR A 202 -12.67 19.38 -1.05
C THR A 202 -13.37 20.20 -2.13
N LEU A 203 -12.62 20.48 -3.20
CA LEU A 203 -13.13 21.05 -4.44
C LEU A 203 -13.21 19.98 -5.50
N LEU A 204 -14.30 19.96 -6.30
CA LEU A 204 -14.45 19.13 -7.49
C LEU A 204 -14.66 20.00 -8.73
N ALA A 205 -14.03 19.61 -9.83
CA ALA A 205 -14.27 20.14 -11.17
C ALA A 205 -14.46 19.01 -12.17
N ARG A 206 -15.23 19.27 -13.23
CA ARG A 206 -15.47 18.32 -14.34
C ARG A 206 -15.03 18.97 -15.63
N ALA A 207 -14.30 18.22 -16.44
CA ALA A 207 -13.88 18.64 -17.77
C ALA A 207 -13.31 17.45 -18.56
N PRO A 208 -13.03 17.58 -19.85
CA PRO A 208 -12.23 16.61 -20.59
C PRO A 208 -10.87 16.36 -19.93
N ARG A 209 -10.37 15.12 -20.00
CA ARG A 209 -9.13 14.68 -19.38
C ARG A 209 -7.95 15.63 -19.64
N ASP A 210 -7.73 15.97 -20.92
CA ASP A 210 -6.59 16.76 -21.34
C ASP A 210 -6.62 18.19 -20.77
N HIS A 211 -7.82 18.75 -20.58
CA HIS A 211 -7.98 20.02 -19.88
C HIS A 211 -7.60 19.88 -18.38
N LEU A 212 -8.09 18.83 -17.71
CA LEU A 212 -7.78 18.60 -16.29
C LEU A 212 -6.28 18.35 -16.05
N THR A 213 -5.60 17.62 -16.92
CA THR A 213 -4.16 17.41 -16.78
C THR A 213 -3.36 18.69 -17.10
N SER A 214 -3.84 19.54 -17.99
CA SER A 214 -3.27 20.90 -18.18
C SER A 214 -3.39 21.73 -16.92
N VAL A 215 -4.59 21.79 -16.33
CA VAL A 215 -4.81 22.52 -15.07
C VAL A 215 -3.94 21.98 -13.93
N ALA A 216 -3.71 20.67 -13.86
CA ALA A 216 -2.81 20.10 -12.85
C ALA A 216 -1.37 20.61 -13.00
N ARG A 217 -0.90 20.83 -14.25
CA ARG A 217 0.41 21.44 -14.53
C ARG A 217 0.43 22.92 -14.14
N ASP A 218 -0.61 23.66 -14.49
CA ASP A 218 -0.71 25.10 -14.15
C ASP A 218 -0.70 25.32 -12.63
N LEU A 219 -1.41 24.47 -11.87
CA LEU A 219 -1.37 24.48 -10.41
C LEU A 219 0.03 24.16 -9.86
N ALA A 220 0.71 23.18 -10.44
CA ALA A 220 2.07 22.83 -10.02
C ALA A 220 3.06 23.96 -10.32
N ASP A 221 2.99 24.58 -11.49
CA ASP A 221 3.83 25.71 -11.91
C ASP A 221 3.59 26.97 -11.04
N ALA A 222 2.35 27.17 -10.60
CA ALA A 222 2.00 28.22 -9.64
C ALA A 222 2.40 27.87 -8.18
N GLY A 223 3.01 26.70 -7.94
CA GLY A 223 3.40 26.26 -6.61
C GLY A 223 2.22 25.93 -5.68
N VAL A 224 1.06 25.60 -6.25
CA VAL A 224 -0.13 25.21 -5.50
C VAL A 224 -0.10 23.70 -5.28
N GLN A 225 -0.03 23.27 -4.03
CA GLN A 225 0.09 21.85 -3.67
C GLN A 225 -0.97 21.44 -2.64
N PRO A 226 -2.20 21.12 -3.09
CA PRO A 226 -3.20 20.55 -2.19
C PRO A 226 -2.71 19.20 -1.64
N GLN A 227 -3.24 18.78 -0.50
CA GLN A 227 -2.84 17.52 0.14
C GLN A 227 -3.19 16.30 -0.69
N ALA A 228 -4.22 16.41 -1.54
CA ALA A 228 -4.50 15.48 -2.61
C ALA A 228 -4.99 16.23 -3.85
N LEU A 229 -4.54 15.81 -5.02
CA LEU A 229 -5.04 16.24 -6.33
C LEU A 229 -5.23 14.99 -7.18
N GLU A 230 -6.49 14.56 -7.30
CA GLU A 230 -6.81 13.28 -7.96
C GLU A 230 -7.61 13.51 -9.24
N LEU A 231 -7.28 12.74 -10.27
CA LEU A 231 -8.05 12.59 -11.50
C LEU A 231 -8.79 11.26 -11.46
N LEU A 232 -10.09 11.29 -11.72
CA LEU A 232 -10.94 10.11 -11.76
C LEU A 232 -11.57 9.98 -13.14
N SER A 233 -11.46 8.78 -13.74
CA SER A 233 -12.18 8.49 -14.99
C SER A 233 -13.70 8.45 -14.75
N PRO A 234 -14.50 8.67 -15.79
CA PRO A 234 -15.96 8.57 -15.73
C PRO A 234 -16.46 7.28 -15.08
N ALA A 235 -15.78 6.17 -15.31
CA ALA A 235 -16.13 4.86 -14.75
C ALA A 235 -16.00 4.79 -13.22
N VAL A 236 -15.13 5.59 -12.59
CA VAL A 236 -14.96 5.60 -11.11
C VAL A 236 -16.13 6.30 -10.44
N SER A 237 -16.55 7.43 -11.01
CA SER A 237 -17.57 8.30 -10.42
C SER A 237 -18.97 8.03 -10.92
N ALA A 238 -19.12 7.18 -11.97
CA ALA A 238 -20.35 6.97 -12.73
C ALA A 238 -20.89 8.27 -13.36
N GLU A 239 -19.98 9.20 -13.68
CA GLU A 239 -20.26 10.47 -14.35
C GLU A 239 -19.98 10.37 -15.85
N SER A 240 -20.32 11.41 -16.62
CA SER A 240 -20.05 11.45 -18.06
C SER A 240 -18.68 12.03 -18.42
N GLU A 241 -18.06 12.77 -17.52
CA GLU A 241 -16.78 13.44 -17.69
C GLU A 241 -15.77 13.00 -16.64
N TRP A 242 -14.52 13.32 -16.91
CA TRP A 242 -13.49 13.16 -15.90
C TRP A 242 -13.68 14.17 -14.76
N ILE A 243 -13.29 13.77 -13.56
CA ILE A 243 -13.30 14.60 -12.36
C ILE A 243 -11.87 14.91 -11.93
N MET A 244 -11.60 16.18 -11.61
CA MET A 244 -10.48 16.58 -10.79
C MET A 244 -10.99 16.88 -9.39
N ALA A 245 -10.34 16.30 -8.37
CA ALA A 245 -10.62 16.53 -6.96
C ALA A 245 -9.39 17.11 -6.27
N ALA A 246 -9.51 18.30 -5.70
CA ALA A 246 -8.47 18.91 -4.88
C ALA A 246 -8.91 18.91 -3.40
N ARG A 247 -8.05 18.39 -2.51
CA ARG A 247 -8.27 18.37 -1.07
C ARG A 247 -7.24 19.22 -0.36
N CYS A 248 -7.71 20.26 0.33
CA CYS A 248 -6.88 21.16 1.10
C CYS A 248 -7.11 20.90 2.60
N MET A 249 -6.04 20.55 3.32
CA MET A 249 -6.09 20.17 4.73
C MET A 249 -5.03 20.91 5.53
N GLY A 250 -5.38 21.42 6.71
CA GLY A 250 -4.39 22.08 7.56
C GLY A 250 -5.01 23.10 8.54
N SER A 251 -4.32 24.20 8.75
CA SER A 251 -4.90 25.34 9.49
C SER A 251 -5.96 26.05 8.66
N ALA A 252 -6.97 26.66 9.29
CA ALA A 252 -8.05 27.34 8.57
C ALA A 252 -7.53 28.44 7.61
N GLY A 253 -6.54 29.23 8.05
CA GLY A 253 -5.94 30.26 7.20
C GLY A 253 -5.11 29.69 6.04
N GLY A 254 -4.40 28.59 6.26
CA GLY A 254 -3.66 27.90 5.20
C GLY A 254 -4.57 27.34 4.13
N VAL A 255 -5.64 26.64 4.54
CA VAL A 255 -6.65 26.09 3.63
C VAL A 255 -7.33 27.20 2.82
N ALA A 256 -7.74 28.30 3.46
CA ALA A 256 -8.34 29.44 2.75
C ALA A 256 -7.39 30.03 1.69
N GLY A 257 -6.10 30.15 2.01
CA GLY A 257 -5.07 30.60 1.06
C GLY A 257 -4.86 29.63 -0.11
N ASP A 258 -4.85 28.32 0.15
CA ASP A 258 -4.71 27.30 -0.90
C ASP A 258 -5.94 27.31 -1.83
N LEU A 259 -7.15 27.39 -1.27
CA LEU A 259 -8.39 27.48 -2.06
C LEU A 259 -8.40 28.73 -2.95
N ALA A 260 -8.04 29.91 -2.41
CA ALA A 260 -7.96 31.12 -3.20
C ALA A 260 -6.99 30.98 -4.39
N ARG A 261 -5.81 30.39 -4.17
CA ARG A 261 -4.83 30.16 -5.23
C ARG A 261 -5.32 29.14 -6.28
N ILE A 262 -6.01 28.07 -5.86
CA ILE A 262 -6.61 27.10 -6.80
C ILE A 262 -7.63 27.80 -7.71
N LEU A 263 -8.54 28.59 -7.12
CA LEU A 263 -9.60 29.29 -7.84
C LEU A 263 -9.07 30.40 -8.78
N ASP A 264 -7.95 31.01 -8.42
CA ASP A 264 -7.31 32.06 -9.23
C ASP A 264 -6.48 31.49 -10.39
N THR A 265 -5.82 30.34 -10.17
CA THR A 265 -4.91 29.73 -11.14
C THR A 265 -5.66 28.87 -12.17
N ALA A 266 -6.69 28.17 -11.76
CA ALA A 266 -7.35 27.15 -12.58
C ALA A 266 -8.67 27.64 -13.15
N ASP A 267 -8.74 27.82 -14.48
CA ASP A 267 -9.98 28.14 -15.20
C ASP A 267 -10.91 26.91 -15.29
N LEU A 268 -11.49 26.55 -14.18
CA LEU A 268 -12.44 25.44 -14.03
C LEU A 268 -13.64 25.85 -13.17
N ALA A 269 -14.79 25.28 -13.46
CA ALA A 269 -15.99 25.42 -12.63
C ALA A 269 -15.85 24.52 -11.37
N TRP A 270 -15.17 25.03 -10.35
CA TRP A 270 -15.00 24.35 -9.09
C TRP A 270 -16.26 24.37 -8.23
N ASN A 271 -16.58 23.24 -7.63
CA ASN A 271 -17.66 23.06 -6.69
C ASN A 271 -17.11 22.56 -5.36
N GLU A 272 -17.33 23.32 -4.28
CA GLU A 272 -16.95 22.88 -2.94
C GLU A 272 -17.96 21.86 -2.42
N LEU A 273 -17.47 20.77 -1.90
CA LEU A 273 -18.30 19.74 -1.27
C LEU A 273 -18.54 20.10 0.20
N ASP A 274 -19.76 19.90 0.68
CA ASP A 274 -20.01 19.82 2.10
C ASP A 274 -19.30 18.62 2.75
N VAL A 275 -19.22 18.61 4.07
CA VAL A 275 -18.45 17.61 4.83
C VAL A 275 -18.91 16.18 4.55
N GLU A 276 -20.21 15.95 4.45
CA GLU A 276 -20.78 14.63 4.23
C GLU A 276 -20.45 14.11 2.83
N ARG A 277 -20.65 14.96 1.81
CA ARG A 277 -20.32 14.64 0.41
C ARG A 277 -18.84 14.47 0.20
N ALA A 278 -17.99 15.29 0.83
CA ALA A 278 -16.54 15.14 0.79
C ALA A 278 -16.10 13.80 1.39
N HIS A 279 -16.66 13.42 2.53
CA HIS A 279 -16.37 12.14 3.17
C HIS A 279 -16.79 10.96 2.28
N ALA A 280 -17.99 10.98 1.71
CA ALA A 280 -18.47 9.96 0.79
C ALA A 280 -17.60 9.86 -0.47
N PHE A 281 -17.16 11.00 -1.02
CA PHE A 281 -16.28 11.06 -2.19
C PHE A 281 -14.91 10.41 -1.91
N TRP A 282 -14.24 10.79 -0.83
CA TRP A 282 -12.93 10.19 -0.50
C TRP A 282 -13.04 8.72 -0.10
N HIS A 283 -14.17 8.31 0.45
CA HIS A 283 -14.48 6.89 0.65
C HIS A 283 -14.58 6.16 -0.71
N LEU A 284 -15.28 6.73 -1.70
CA LEU A 284 -15.33 6.18 -3.06
C LEU A 284 -13.92 6.03 -3.66
N VAL A 285 -13.10 7.08 -3.61
CA VAL A 285 -11.71 7.06 -4.13
C VAL A 285 -10.87 5.97 -3.45
N THR A 286 -10.95 5.88 -2.13
CA THR A 286 -10.17 4.89 -1.35
C THR A 286 -10.59 3.45 -1.68
N HIS A 287 -11.86 3.22 -2.03
CA HIS A 287 -12.40 1.90 -2.33
C HIS A 287 -12.54 1.62 -3.83
N ALA A 288 -12.14 2.55 -4.68
CA ALA A 288 -12.14 2.36 -6.12
C ALA A 288 -11.39 1.06 -6.49
N GLY A 289 -11.97 0.25 -7.36
CA GLY A 289 -11.40 -1.01 -7.80
C GLY A 289 -11.43 -2.16 -6.77
N SER A 290 -12.01 -1.99 -5.57
CA SER A 290 -12.07 -3.06 -4.56
C SER A 290 -12.87 -4.29 -5.02
N GLY A 291 -13.82 -4.11 -5.94
CA GLY A 291 -14.61 -5.18 -6.57
C GLY A 291 -14.01 -5.73 -7.87
N ALA A 292 -12.97 -5.11 -8.43
CA ALA A 292 -12.38 -5.55 -9.69
C ALA A 292 -11.57 -6.85 -9.54
N ALA A 293 -11.47 -7.62 -10.62
CA ALA A 293 -10.66 -8.83 -10.65
C ALA A 293 -9.16 -8.50 -10.51
N MET A 294 -8.73 -7.40 -11.12
CA MET A 294 -7.33 -6.98 -11.16
C MET A 294 -7.18 -5.51 -10.81
N THR A 295 -6.02 -5.16 -10.26
CA THR A 295 -5.60 -3.77 -10.03
C THR A 295 -4.11 -3.65 -10.37
N VAL A 296 -3.81 -2.71 -11.26
CA VAL A 296 -2.43 -2.38 -11.67
C VAL A 296 -2.12 -0.98 -11.15
N ARG A 297 -0.95 -0.83 -10.51
CA ARG A 297 -0.40 0.46 -10.12
C ARG A 297 0.80 0.77 -10.99
N LEU A 298 0.83 1.99 -11.51
CA LEU A 298 1.96 2.54 -12.27
C LEU A 298 2.36 3.89 -11.67
N GLY A 299 3.54 4.37 -12.00
CA GLY A 299 4.01 5.67 -11.51
C GLY A 299 5.00 6.31 -12.47
N VAL A 300 4.84 7.61 -12.66
CA VAL A 300 5.74 8.49 -13.43
C VAL A 300 5.99 9.75 -12.62
N LEU A 301 6.78 10.67 -13.13
CA LEU A 301 6.72 12.06 -12.66
C LEU A 301 5.40 12.69 -13.09
N ALA A 302 4.91 13.69 -12.36
CA ALA A 302 3.63 14.34 -12.67
C ALA A 302 3.53 14.82 -14.12
N ALA A 303 4.63 15.32 -14.69
CA ALA A 303 4.70 15.75 -16.09
C ALA A 303 4.46 14.65 -17.13
N GLY A 304 4.71 13.38 -16.77
CA GLY A 304 4.48 12.21 -17.66
C GLY A 304 3.11 11.56 -17.50
N LEU A 305 2.21 12.16 -16.73
CA LEU A 305 0.93 11.52 -16.40
C LEU A 305 0.02 11.36 -17.63
N ASP A 306 -0.01 12.32 -18.56
CA ASP A 306 -0.80 12.22 -19.80
C ASP A 306 -0.37 11.02 -20.64
N GLU A 307 0.93 10.87 -20.88
CA GLU A 307 1.48 9.74 -21.64
C GLU A 307 1.19 8.40 -20.98
N LEU A 308 1.20 8.37 -19.64
CA LEU A 308 0.85 7.17 -18.88
C LEU A 308 -0.62 6.82 -19.00
N LEU A 309 -1.51 7.82 -18.95
CA LEU A 309 -2.95 7.63 -19.14
C LEU A 309 -3.27 7.12 -20.55
N ASP A 310 -2.59 7.67 -21.56
CA ASP A 310 -2.70 7.21 -22.95
C ASP A 310 -2.19 5.77 -23.12
N LEU A 311 -1.04 5.44 -22.52
CA LEU A 311 -0.47 4.10 -22.57
C LEU A 311 -1.44 3.06 -21.98
N VAL A 312 -2.04 3.36 -20.83
CA VAL A 312 -3.00 2.45 -20.21
C VAL A 312 -4.29 2.35 -21.00
N GLY A 313 -4.84 3.47 -21.49
CA GLY A 313 -6.07 3.49 -22.28
C GLY A 313 -5.96 2.80 -23.65
N GLN A 314 -4.74 2.69 -24.22
CA GLN A 314 -4.48 1.99 -25.48
C GLN A 314 -4.32 0.47 -25.30
N HIS A 315 -3.95 0.00 -24.14
CA HIS A 315 -3.55 -1.39 -23.93
C HIS A 315 -4.39 -2.16 -22.92
N LEU A 316 -5.16 -1.47 -22.09
CA LEU A 316 -6.14 -2.11 -21.21
C LEU A 316 -7.54 -1.71 -21.59
N ASP A 317 -8.46 -2.67 -21.49
CA ASP A 317 -9.87 -2.47 -21.74
C ASP A 317 -10.49 -1.44 -20.78
N GLU A 318 -11.74 -1.07 -21.02
CA GLU A 318 -12.49 -0.16 -20.15
C GLU A 318 -12.37 -0.60 -18.68
N GLY A 319 -11.95 0.33 -17.83
CA GLY A 319 -11.74 0.08 -16.43
C GLY A 319 -11.80 1.36 -15.61
N LEU A 320 -11.71 1.19 -14.30
CA LEU A 320 -11.64 2.30 -13.36
C LEU A 320 -10.21 2.87 -13.37
N ILE A 321 -10.06 4.16 -13.63
CA ILE A 321 -8.75 4.85 -13.55
C ILE A 321 -8.86 5.96 -12.51
N TRP A 322 -7.91 5.99 -11.57
CA TRP A 322 -7.70 7.12 -10.66
C TRP A 322 -6.21 7.40 -10.52
N ALA A 323 -5.85 8.66 -10.54
CA ALA A 323 -4.46 9.08 -10.63
C ALA A 323 -4.21 10.33 -9.79
N GLY A 324 -3.12 10.33 -9.03
CA GLY A 324 -2.62 11.49 -8.32
C GLY A 324 -1.92 12.45 -9.27
N ALA A 325 -2.60 13.53 -9.65
CA ALA A 325 -2.09 14.47 -10.65
C ALA A 325 -0.81 15.20 -10.20
N SER A 326 -0.66 15.47 -8.90
CA SER A 326 0.53 16.12 -8.33
C SER A 326 1.72 15.16 -8.14
N GLN A 327 1.51 13.86 -8.15
CA GLN A 327 2.51 12.85 -7.78
C GLN A 327 2.80 11.83 -8.89
N GLY A 328 2.04 11.84 -9.98
CA GLY A 328 2.24 10.96 -11.13
C GLY A 328 1.95 9.47 -10.90
N GLY A 329 1.35 9.11 -9.78
CA GLY A 329 0.93 7.74 -9.49
C GLY A 329 -0.47 7.48 -10.02
N MET A 330 -0.70 6.36 -10.73
CA MET A 330 -2.04 5.97 -11.16
C MET A 330 -2.36 4.53 -10.82
N ARG A 331 -3.65 4.22 -10.78
CA ARG A 331 -4.17 2.87 -10.74
C ARG A 331 -5.21 2.67 -11.83
N TRP A 332 -5.17 1.49 -12.41
CA TRP A 332 -6.22 0.94 -13.24
C TRP A 332 -6.82 -0.28 -12.53
N ALA A 333 -8.13 -0.44 -12.56
CA ALA A 333 -8.79 -1.62 -12.05
C ALA A 333 -9.89 -2.08 -12.99
N GLY A 334 -9.89 -3.38 -13.30
CA GLY A 334 -10.81 -3.96 -14.26
C GLY A 334 -10.58 -5.46 -14.42
N ASP A 335 -10.94 -5.97 -15.57
CA ASP A 335 -10.61 -7.30 -16.06
C ASP A 335 -9.82 -7.15 -17.35
N ALA A 336 -8.71 -7.88 -17.49
CA ALA A 336 -7.87 -7.83 -18.67
C ALA A 336 -7.25 -9.20 -18.97
N ALA A 337 -7.10 -9.51 -20.23
CA ALA A 337 -6.41 -10.70 -20.65
C ALA A 337 -4.91 -10.63 -20.26
N PRO A 338 -4.29 -11.77 -19.86
CA PRO A 338 -2.87 -11.79 -19.47
C PRO A 338 -1.92 -11.24 -20.55
N GLU A 339 -2.25 -11.36 -21.82
CA GLU A 339 -1.49 -10.80 -22.95
C GLU A 339 -1.44 -9.28 -22.94
N HIS A 340 -2.55 -8.60 -22.66
CA HIS A 340 -2.61 -7.15 -22.55
C HIS A 340 -1.74 -6.64 -21.39
N LEU A 341 -1.79 -7.35 -20.26
CA LEU A 341 -0.92 -7.04 -19.11
C LEU A 341 0.57 -7.27 -19.41
N ARG A 342 0.93 -8.31 -20.20
CA ARG A 342 2.32 -8.52 -20.62
C ARG A 342 2.78 -7.40 -21.54
N THR A 343 1.96 -7.00 -22.50
CA THR A 343 2.25 -5.88 -23.40
C THR A 343 2.44 -4.59 -22.62
N LEU A 344 1.52 -4.26 -21.70
CA LEU A 344 1.64 -3.08 -20.85
C LEU A 344 2.92 -3.14 -20.00
N ARG A 345 3.24 -4.31 -19.43
CA ARG A 345 4.47 -4.49 -18.63
C ARG A 345 5.73 -4.26 -19.45
N HIS A 346 5.78 -4.77 -20.69
CA HIS A 346 6.90 -4.57 -21.60
C HIS A 346 7.07 -3.09 -21.95
N LEU A 347 6.01 -2.43 -22.36
CA LEU A 347 6.01 -1.01 -22.69
C LEU A 347 6.32 -0.10 -21.49
N ALA A 348 5.89 -0.48 -20.30
CA ALA A 348 6.26 0.21 -19.07
C ALA A 348 7.76 0.05 -18.77
N ALA A 349 8.33 -1.13 -19.01
CA ALA A 349 9.76 -1.37 -18.82
C ALA A 349 10.61 -0.53 -19.79
N GLU A 350 10.25 -0.47 -21.08
CA GLU A 350 10.94 0.37 -22.07
C GLU A 350 10.95 1.86 -21.70
N ARG A 351 9.96 2.32 -20.96
CA ARG A 351 9.80 3.71 -20.50
C ARG A 351 10.28 3.95 -19.07
N GLU A 352 10.91 2.95 -18.46
CA GLU A 352 11.31 2.95 -17.05
C GLU A 352 10.16 3.27 -16.07
N VAL A 353 8.93 2.94 -16.44
CA VAL A 353 7.72 3.14 -15.62
C VAL A 353 7.58 2.00 -14.63
N PRO A 354 7.67 2.23 -13.29
CA PRO A 354 7.39 1.22 -12.29
C PRO A 354 5.95 0.72 -12.41
N LEU A 355 5.80 -0.61 -12.49
CA LEU A 355 4.52 -1.29 -12.53
C LEU A 355 4.41 -2.28 -11.37
N THR A 356 3.25 -2.35 -10.74
CA THR A 356 2.92 -3.36 -9.74
C THR A 356 1.53 -3.91 -10.01
N LEU A 357 1.43 -5.22 -10.19
CA LEU A 357 0.15 -5.92 -10.27
C LEU A 357 -0.38 -6.10 -8.84
N GLU A 358 -1.04 -5.06 -8.30
CA GLU A 358 -1.44 -5.00 -6.89
C GLU A 358 -2.43 -6.10 -6.52
N ARG A 359 -3.37 -6.41 -7.40
CA ARG A 359 -4.36 -7.48 -7.23
C ARG A 359 -4.55 -8.21 -8.55
N ALA A 360 -4.53 -9.52 -8.54
CA ALA A 360 -4.91 -10.38 -9.65
C ALA A 360 -5.03 -11.82 -9.16
N PRO A 361 -5.73 -12.71 -9.88
CA PRO A 361 -5.66 -14.15 -9.69
C PRO A 361 -4.22 -14.66 -9.75
N TRP A 362 -3.91 -15.70 -8.98
CA TRP A 362 -2.55 -16.26 -8.92
C TRP A 362 -2.04 -16.72 -10.29
N ALA A 363 -2.90 -17.32 -11.10
CA ALA A 363 -2.56 -17.74 -12.45
C ALA A 363 -2.06 -16.57 -13.32
N VAL A 364 -2.71 -15.40 -13.22
CA VAL A 364 -2.30 -14.18 -13.91
C VAL A 364 -0.95 -13.69 -13.38
N ARG A 365 -0.77 -13.64 -12.06
CA ARG A 365 0.51 -13.22 -11.45
C ARG A 365 1.68 -14.12 -11.87
N ARG A 366 1.45 -15.43 -11.95
CA ARG A 366 2.46 -16.37 -12.44
C ARG A 366 2.80 -16.15 -13.92
N ALA A 367 1.81 -15.80 -14.72
CA ALA A 367 1.98 -15.61 -16.16
C ALA A 367 2.60 -14.27 -16.54
N VAL A 368 2.34 -13.23 -15.75
CA VAL A 368 2.70 -11.83 -16.06
C VAL A 368 3.85 -11.32 -15.17
N GLY A 369 4.00 -11.87 -13.97
CA GLY A 369 4.84 -11.33 -12.91
C GLY A 369 4.08 -10.34 -12.02
N HIS A 370 4.55 -10.14 -10.80
CA HIS A 370 3.94 -9.23 -9.83
C HIS A 370 4.45 -7.80 -9.99
N PHE A 371 5.74 -7.66 -10.30
CA PHE A 371 6.38 -6.37 -10.54
C PHE A 371 6.76 -6.23 -12.01
N GLY A 372 6.89 -4.99 -12.48
CA GLY A 372 7.55 -4.65 -13.72
C GLY A 372 9.04 -5.03 -13.70
N ALA A 373 9.74 -4.71 -14.77
CA ALA A 373 11.17 -4.93 -14.84
C ALA A 373 11.89 -4.11 -13.76
N TYR A 374 12.89 -4.70 -13.15
CA TYR A 374 13.82 -3.96 -12.30
C TYR A 374 14.77 -3.13 -13.17
N ARG A 375 15.17 -1.98 -12.65
CA ARG A 375 16.32 -1.25 -13.22
C ARG A 375 17.55 -2.16 -13.18
N GLU A 376 18.46 -1.93 -14.12
CA GLU A 376 19.73 -2.66 -14.20
C GLU A 376 20.44 -2.73 -12.83
N GLY A 377 20.93 -3.89 -12.46
CA GLY A 377 21.63 -4.15 -11.19
C GLY A 377 20.71 -4.34 -9.96
N VAL A 378 19.43 -3.96 -10.02
CA VAL A 378 18.53 -4.09 -8.86
C VAL A 378 18.12 -5.54 -8.61
N GLY A 379 17.86 -6.32 -9.65
CA GLY A 379 17.46 -7.73 -9.52
C GLY A 379 18.46 -8.58 -8.73
N PRO A 380 19.76 -8.59 -9.10
CA PRO A 380 20.80 -9.27 -8.34
C PRO A 380 20.91 -8.81 -6.88
N LEU A 381 20.78 -7.51 -6.62
CA LEU A 381 20.80 -6.97 -5.26
C LEU A 381 19.61 -7.48 -4.42
N VAL A 382 18.41 -7.50 -4.99
CA VAL A 382 17.23 -8.05 -4.32
C VAL A 382 17.40 -9.54 -4.02
N ALA A 383 17.99 -10.30 -4.95
CA ALA A 383 18.28 -11.72 -4.74
C ALA A 383 19.26 -11.93 -3.56
N GLN A 384 20.37 -11.18 -3.52
CA GLN A 384 21.33 -11.24 -2.42
C GLN A 384 20.71 -10.85 -1.07
N LEU A 385 19.88 -9.80 -1.04
CA LEU A 385 19.17 -9.42 0.19
C LEU A 385 18.22 -10.53 0.64
N ARG A 386 17.53 -11.21 -0.29
CA ARG A 386 16.69 -12.35 0.06
C ARG A 386 17.47 -13.49 0.67
N GLU A 387 18.65 -13.81 0.16
CA GLU A 387 19.54 -14.84 0.76
C GLU A 387 19.92 -14.52 2.21
N VAL A 388 20.01 -13.22 2.57
CA VAL A 388 20.31 -12.79 3.95
C VAL A 388 19.09 -12.91 4.86
N PHE A 389 17.88 -12.58 4.36
CA PHE A 389 16.67 -12.48 5.17
C PHE A 389 15.76 -13.72 5.09
N ASP A 390 15.89 -14.52 4.06
CA ASP A 390 15.18 -15.80 3.84
C ASP A 390 16.12 -16.82 3.19
N PRO A 391 17.17 -17.25 3.92
CA PRO A 391 18.29 -18.02 3.35
C PRO A 391 17.88 -19.35 2.71
N THR A 392 16.80 -19.94 3.18
CA THR A 392 16.28 -21.22 2.68
C THR A 392 15.06 -21.05 1.77
N SER A 393 14.70 -19.81 1.40
CA SER A 393 13.59 -19.47 0.49
C SER A 393 12.24 -20.05 0.92
N ARG A 394 11.90 -19.87 2.20
CA ARG A 394 10.64 -20.36 2.79
C ARG A 394 9.45 -19.47 2.47
N PHE A 395 9.68 -18.18 2.29
CA PHE A 395 8.59 -17.26 2.01
C PHE A 395 8.02 -17.43 0.60
N VAL A 396 6.71 -17.67 0.53
CA VAL A 396 5.96 -17.55 -0.72
C VAL A 396 5.72 -16.06 -0.96
N VAL A 397 6.64 -15.42 -1.62
CA VAL A 397 6.57 -13.99 -1.92
C VAL A 397 6.24 -13.76 -3.37
N ALA A 398 5.47 -12.71 -3.58
CA ALA A 398 5.13 -12.23 -4.90
C ALA A 398 6.28 -11.42 -5.56
N LEU A 399 7.54 -11.72 -5.20
CA LEU A 399 8.71 -11.15 -5.84
C LEU A 399 9.15 -12.07 -6.96
N GLY A 400 9.01 -11.64 -8.14
CA GLY A 400 9.49 -12.31 -9.32
C GLY A 400 8.98 -11.54 -10.50
N GLY A 401 9.72 -10.51 -10.93
CA GLY A 401 9.66 -10.16 -12.32
C GLY A 401 10.05 -11.42 -13.08
N VAL A 402 9.17 -11.97 -13.90
CA VAL A 402 9.61 -12.85 -14.96
C VAL A 402 10.62 -12.02 -15.73
N GLU A 403 11.84 -12.52 -15.93
CA GLU A 403 12.81 -11.86 -16.78
C GLU A 403 12.18 -11.57 -18.14
N PRO A 404 12.57 -10.46 -18.80
CA PRO A 404 11.95 -9.99 -20.03
C PRO A 404 11.91 -11.03 -21.12
#